data_4048ad7e41b600917c0875c14b9ac50f
#
_entry.id   4048ad7e41b600917c0875c14b9ac50f
#
_cell.length_a   1.000
_cell.length_b   1.000
_cell.length_c   1.000
_cell.angle_alpha   90.00
_cell.angle_beta   90.00
_cell.angle_gamma   90.00
#
_symmetry.space_group_name_H-M   'P 1'
#
loop_
_entity.id
_entity.type
_entity.pdbx_description
1 polymer ?
#
loop_
_entity_poly.entity_id
_entity_poly.type
_entity_poly.pdbx_seq_one_letter_code
_entity_poly.pdbx_strand_id
1 'polypeptide(L)'
;MEKDPSQEQDVSSDYPIIHQQLITAKSKWEKEVLSELPKIDERNFPIAHPDFPITQLPARDAKTIGGIIRSNRWPNCSFYTSWKKEEDKIYWKGEVLTAGQYQPVIYYTCAEENVGLTINISDKNKILTRTKIKEAFHPPLRGMEYDKIERGESYVKDWNPLVLNPISLSKGPIELALTASDIQGGQAIDFRLMTLERVVTK
;
A
#
# COMPACT_ATOMS: atom_id res chain seq x y z
N MET A 1 -14.82 24.26 -24.30
CA MET A 1 -13.62 23.44 -24.53
C MET A 1 -12.83 23.86 -25.76
N GLU A 2 -13.50 24.13 -26.90
CA GLU A 2 -12.76 24.50 -28.13
C GLU A 2 -11.98 25.82 -28.00
N LYS A 3 -12.51 26.81 -27.27
CA LYS A 3 -11.88 28.12 -27.04
C LYS A 3 -11.05 28.19 -25.73
N ASP A 4 -11.22 27.24 -24.83
CA ASP A 4 -10.52 27.14 -23.55
C ASP A 4 -10.28 25.65 -23.22
N PRO A 5 -9.30 25.01 -23.90
CA PRO A 5 -9.00 23.61 -23.72
C PRO A 5 -8.42 23.32 -22.31
N SER A 6 -7.78 24.30 -21.69
CA SER A 6 -7.22 24.18 -20.32
C SER A 6 -8.26 24.42 -19.23
N GLN A 7 -9.46 24.90 -19.60
CA GLN A 7 -10.56 25.21 -18.69
C GLN A 7 -10.15 26.20 -17.57
N GLU A 8 -9.38 27.22 -17.93
CA GLU A 8 -8.86 28.23 -17.00
C GLU A 8 -9.85 29.38 -16.74
N GLN A 9 -10.88 29.52 -17.64
CA GLN A 9 -11.86 30.57 -17.52
C GLN A 9 -13.17 30.06 -16.91
N ASP A 10 -13.54 30.60 -15.76
CA ASP A 10 -14.87 30.37 -15.19
C ASP A 10 -15.91 31.21 -15.97
N VAL A 11 -16.79 30.53 -16.67
CA VAL A 11 -17.88 31.14 -17.46
C VAL A 11 -19.25 30.95 -16.81
N SER A 12 -19.32 30.54 -15.56
CA SER A 12 -20.57 30.26 -14.85
C SER A 12 -21.50 31.49 -14.77
N SER A 13 -20.93 32.69 -14.66
CA SER A 13 -21.67 33.97 -14.66
C SER A 13 -22.23 34.33 -16.02
N ASP A 14 -21.60 33.91 -17.11
CA ASP A 14 -22.03 34.19 -18.48
C ASP A 14 -23.19 33.29 -18.93
N TYR A 15 -23.32 32.11 -18.27
CA TYR A 15 -24.32 31.09 -18.55
C TYR A 15 -25.10 30.64 -17.32
N PRO A 16 -25.76 31.54 -16.56
CA PRO A 16 -26.34 31.26 -15.25
C PRO A 16 -27.41 30.16 -15.26
N ILE A 17 -28.22 30.06 -16.32
CA ILE A 17 -29.25 29.03 -16.47
C ILE A 17 -28.63 27.66 -16.65
N ILE A 18 -27.62 27.54 -17.50
CA ILE A 18 -26.91 26.27 -17.72
C ILE A 18 -26.16 25.87 -16.46
N HIS A 19 -25.49 26.81 -15.81
CA HIS A 19 -24.79 26.58 -14.54
C HIS A 19 -25.76 26.03 -13.50
N GLN A 20 -26.95 26.63 -13.32
CA GLN A 20 -27.93 26.15 -12.34
C GLN A 20 -28.46 24.74 -12.69
N GLN A 21 -28.68 24.45 -13.98
CA GLN A 21 -29.06 23.11 -14.43
C GLN A 21 -28.00 22.05 -14.06
N LEU A 22 -26.72 22.35 -14.31
CA LEU A 22 -25.60 21.47 -13.98
C LEU A 22 -25.44 21.26 -12.47
N ILE A 23 -25.55 22.32 -11.66
CA ILE A 23 -25.53 22.21 -10.19
C ILE A 23 -26.70 21.34 -9.68
N THR A 24 -27.89 21.53 -10.25
CA THR A 24 -29.06 20.72 -9.87
C THR A 24 -28.86 19.25 -10.23
N ALA A 25 -28.36 18.96 -11.44
CA ALA A 25 -28.06 17.60 -11.88
C ALA A 25 -26.97 16.94 -11.02
N LYS A 26 -25.88 17.67 -10.73
CA LYS A 26 -24.82 17.22 -9.84
C LYS A 26 -25.35 16.89 -8.44
N SER A 27 -26.12 17.78 -7.85
CA SER A 27 -26.67 17.58 -6.49
C SER A 27 -27.63 16.39 -6.43
N LYS A 28 -28.42 16.18 -7.49
CA LYS A 28 -29.30 14.99 -7.58
C LYS A 28 -28.47 13.71 -7.65
N TRP A 29 -27.47 13.67 -8.51
CA TRP A 29 -26.59 12.54 -8.68
C TRP A 29 -25.80 12.24 -7.39
N GLU A 30 -25.21 13.28 -6.75
CA GLU A 30 -24.50 13.12 -5.47
C GLU A 30 -25.41 12.54 -4.40
N LYS A 31 -26.64 13.04 -4.25
CA LYS A 31 -27.61 12.53 -3.28
C LYS A 31 -27.96 11.08 -3.56
N GLU A 32 -28.14 10.70 -4.82
CA GLU A 32 -28.45 9.33 -5.21
C GLU A 32 -27.29 8.37 -4.89
N VAL A 33 -26.08 8.70 -5.36
CA VAL A 33 -24.89 7.86 -5.20
C VAL A 33 -24.41 7.81 -3.73
N LEU A 34 -24.36 8.97 -3.05
CA LEU A 34 -23.85 9.03 -1.67
C LEU A 34 -24.85 8.47 -0.65
N SER A 35 -26.15 8.35 -1.00
CA SER A 35 -27.14 7.76 -0.10
C SER A 35 -26.89 6.28 0.20
N GLU A 36 -26.19 5.59 -0.70
CA GLU A 36 -25.81 4.18 -0.57
C GLU A 36 -24.51 3.97 0.21
N LEU A 37 -23.74 5.03 0.42
CA LEU A 37 -22.48 4.94 1.15
C LEU A 37 -22.74 4.94 2.66
N PRO A 38 -22.14 4.01 3.41
CA PRO A 38 -22.14 4.10 4.87
C PRO A 38 -21.39 5.35 5.31
N LYS A 39 -21.79 5.96 6.42
CA LYS A 39 -21.11 7.14 7.00
C LYS A 39 -19.65 6.85 7.35
N ILE A 40 -19.34 5.63 7.70
CA ILE A 40 -18.00 5.11 7.99
C ILE A 40 -17.88 3.78 7.28
N ASP A 41 -16.84 3.59 6.50
CA ASP A 41 -16.54 2.29 5.90
C ASP A 41 -15.87 1.39 6.94
N GLU A 42 -16.65 0.51 7.55
CA GLU A 42 -16.21 -0.45 8.56
C GLU A 42 -15.82 -1.81 7.94
N ARG A 43 -15.84 -1.92 6.62
CA ARG A 43 -15.48 -3.18 5.95
C ARG A 43 -14.03 -3.53 6.25
N ASN A 44 -13.81 -4.76 6.70
CA ASN A 44 -12.47 -5.29 6.87
C ASN A 44 -11.81 -5.51 5.51
N PHE A 45 -10.50 -5.29 5.45
CA PHE A 45 -9.71 -5.60 4.25
C PHE A 45 -9.76 -7.13 4.01
N PRO A 46 -10.24 -7.60 2.84
CA PRO A 46 -10.37 -9.03 2.59
C PRO A 46 -9.00 -9.65 2.31
N ILE A 47 -8.64 -10.65 3.08
CA ILE A 47 -7.42 -11.43 2.94
C ILE A 47 -7.81 -12.87 2.56
N ALA A 48 -7.07 -13.49 1.65
CA ALA A 48 -7.29 -14.87 1.25
C ALA A 48 -8.70 -15.13 0.68
N HIS A 49 -9.14 -14.29 -0.25
CA HIS A 49 -10.42 -14.49 -0.93
C HIS A 49 -10.48 -15.84 -1.64
N PRO A 50 -11.61 -16.59 -1.59
CA PRO A 50 -11.69 -17.93 -2.17
C PRO A 50 -11.41 -17.97 -3.67
N ASP A 51 -11.86 -16.96 -4.42
CA ASP A 51 -11.75 -16.92 -5.89
C ASP A 51 -10.41 -16.36 -6.38
N PHE A 52 -9.58 -15.82 -5.49
CA PHE A 52 -8.28 -15.23 -5.86
C PHE A 52 -7.14 -15.96 -5.17
N PRO A 53 -6.18 -16.51 -5.93
CA PRO A 53 -5.04 -17.23 -5.36
C PRO A 53 -4.05 -16.32 -4.64
N ILE A 54 -4.03 -15.03 -4.96
CA ILE A 54 -3.08 -14.06 -4.43
C ILE A 54 -3.83 -12.90 -3.77
N THR A 55 -3.48 -12.59 -2.53
CA THR A 55 -3.85 -11.34 -1.85
C THR A 55 -2.69 -10.36 -1.95
N GLN A 56 -2.98 -9.13 -2.35
CA GLN A 56 -2.00 -8.03 -2.36
C GLN A 56 -2.22 -7.11 -1.15
N LEU A 57 -1.15 -6.82 -0.43
CA LEU A 57 -1.10 -5.97 0.75
C LEU A 57 -0.10 -4.82 0.49
N PRO A 58 -0.49 -3.80 -0.31
CA PRO A 58 0.41 -2.73 -0.69
C PRO A 58 0.65 -1.74 0.46
N ALA A 59 1.78 -1.04 0.40
CA ALA A 59 2.14 0.00 1.36
C ALA A 59 1.04 1.07 1.50
N ARG A 60 0.39 1.46 0.40
CA ARG A 60 -0.63 2.52 0.40
C ARG A 60 -1.85 2.21 1.28
N ASP A 61 -2.17 0.92 1.47
CA ASP A 61 -3.35 0.46 2.22
C ASP A 61 -3.00 0.06 3.66
N ALA A 62 -1.71 0.08 4.01
CA ALA A 62 -1.24 -0.20 5.36
C ALA A 62 -1.31 1.03 6.26
N LYS A 63 -1.29 0.76 7.56
CA LYS A 63 -1.03 1.76 8.60
C LYS A 63 0.34 1.54 9.20
N THR A 64 0.91 2.58 9.81
CA THR A 64 2.22 2.50 10.48
C THR A 64 2.11 2.92 11.95
N ILE A 65 3.03 2.41 12.75
CA ILE A 65 3.32 2.88 14.10
C ILE A 65 4.80 3.24 14.13
N GLY A 66 5.14 4.34 14.82
CA GLY A 66 6.51 4.81 14.97
C GLY A 66 6.94 5.80 13.89
N GLY A 67 8.23 5.74 13.52
CA GLY A 67 8.86 6.70 12.63
C GLY A 67 8.74 6.40 11.12
N ILE A 68 8.05 5.34 10.74
CA ILE A 68 7.88 4.95 9.33
C ILE A 68 7.00 5.96 8.60
N ILE A 69 7.48 6.48 7.49
CA ILE A 69 6.76 7.47 6.68
C ILE A 69 6.53 6.95 5.26
N ARG A 70 5.51 7.49 4.61
CA ARG A 70 5.30 7.26 3.17
C ARG A 70 6.26 8.12 2.36
N SER A 71 6.83 7.56 1.30
CA SER A 71 7.77 8.26 0.41
C SER A 71 7.17 9.47 -0.29
N ASN A 72 5.85 9.53 -0.43
CA ASN A 72 5.13 10.65 -1.03
C ASN A 72 3.72 10.75 -0.43
N ARG A 73 3.14 11.96 -0.43
CA ARG A 73 1.75 12.18 0.01
C ARG A 73 0.71 11.49 -0.89
N TRP A 74 1.04 11.30 -2.18
CA TRP A 74 0.18 10.64 -3.14
C TRP A 74 0.35 9.12 -3.04
N PRO A 75 -0.72 8.32 -3.16
CA PRO A 75 -0.64 6.86 -2.97
C PRO A 75 0.05 6.13 -4.13
N ASN A 76 0.03 6.70 -5.34
CA ASN A 76 0.58 6.06 -6.53
C ASN A 76 2.10 5.94 -6.42
N CYS A 77 2.61 4.74 -6.75
CA CYS A 77 4.03 4.39 -6.65
C CYS A 77 4.68 4.63 -5.27
N SER A 78 3.92 5.07 -4.26
CA SER A 78 4.45 5.30 -2.92
C SER A 78 4.84 4.00 -2.22
N PHE A 79 5.82 4.09 -1.34
CA PHE A 79 6.32 3.01 -0.50
C PHE A 79 6.57 3.55 0.91
N TYR A 80 6.78 2.68 1.88
CA TYR A 80 7.21 3.07 3.21
C TYR A 80 8.73 3.10 3.31
N THR A 81 9.24 4.12 3.99
CA THR A 81 10.67 4.37 4.22
C THR A 81 10.87 4.93 5.65
N SER A 82 12.11 5.25 6.00
CA SER A 82 12.48 5.79 7.33
C SER A 82 12.14 4.85 8.47
N TRP A 83 12.18 3.57 8.24
CA TRP A 83 11.96 2.54 9.26
C TRP A 83 13.23 2.33 10.06
N LYS A 84 13.36 3.01 11.22
CA LYS A 84 14.61 3.12 11.97
C LYS A 84 14.65 2.33 13.26
N LYS A 85 13.50 1.95 13.80
CA LYS A 85 13.41 1.33 15.12
C LYS A 85 12.71 -0.03 15.04
N GLU A 86 13.10 -0.94 15.93
CA GLU A 86 12.53 -2.29 16.00
C GLU A 86 11.07 -2.29 16.48
N GLU A 87 10.69 -1.30 17.30
CA GLU A 87 9.30 -1.11 17.74
C GLU A 87 8.37 -0.52 16.66
N ASP A 88 8.94 0.02 15.58
CA ASP A 88 8.16 0.53 14.45
C ASP A 88 7.52 -0.65 13.69
N LYS A 89 6.29 -0.48 13.21
CA LYS A 89 5.61 -1.52 12.43
C LYS A 89 4.76 -0.96 11.31
N ILE A 90 4.62 -1.77 10.26
CA ILE A 90 3.64 -1.63 9.17
C ILE A 90 2.58 -2.69 9.39
N TYR A 91 1.27 -2.35 9.33
CA TYR A 91 0.24 -3.33 9.60
C TYR A 91 -1.05 -3.11 8.78
N TRP A 92 -1.78 -4.22 8.59
CA TRP A 92 -3.11 -4.27 7.96
C TRP A 92 -4.08 -4.94 8.91
N LYS A 93 -5.22 -4.29 9.15
CA LYS A 93 -6.37 -4.93 9.79
C LYS A 93 -7.28 -5.48 8.72
N GLY A 94 -7.56 -6.77 8.77
CA GLY A 94 -8.34 -7.45 7.76
C GLY A 94 -9.11 -8.64 8.29
N GLU A 95 -9.74 -9.35 7.38
CA GLU A 95 -10.45 -10.59 7.64
C GLU A 95 -9.98 -11.67 6.67
N VAL A 96 -9.49 -12.77 7.20
CA VAL A 96 -9.13 -13.95 6.43
C VAL A 96 -10.42 -14.68 6.04
N LEU A 97 -10.71 -14.72 4.74
CA LEU A 97 -11.93 -15.34 4.22
C LEU A 97 -11.80 -16.86 4.03
N THR A 98 -10.58 -17.34 3.78
CA THR A 98 -10.31 -18.77 3.60
C THR A 98 -9.10 -19.18 4.44
N ALA A 99 -9.30 -20.15 5.32
CA ALA A 99 -8.19 -20.74 6.08
C ALA A 99 -7.27 -21.56 5.17
N GLY A 100 -5.97 -21.58 5.47
CA GLY A 100 -5.00 -22.35 4.67
C GLY A 100 -3.56 -21.95 4.90
N GLN A 101 -2.69 -22.48 4.05
CA GLN A 101 -1.29 -22.13 3.97
C GLN A 101 -1.09 -21.05 2.89
N TYR A 102 -0.32 -20.04 3.21
CA TYR A 102 -0.05 -18.91 2.30
C TYR A 102 1.44 -18.63 2.26
N GLN A 103 1.99 -18.46 1.07
CA GLN A 103 3.37 -18.09 0.80
C GLN A 103 3.50 -16.57 0.79
N PRO A 104 4.15 -15.94 1.78
CA PRO A 104 4.38 -14.52 1.74
C PRO A 104 5.56 -14.17 0.82
N VAL A 105 5.41 -13.09 0.04
CA VAL A 105 6.51 -12.46 -0.68
C VAL A 105 6.49 -10.96 -0.39
N ILE A 106 7.62 -10.42 0.06
CA ILE A 106 7.79 -8.99 0.34
C ILE A 106 8.60 -8.36 -0.79
N TYR A 107 8.10 -7.26 -1.35
CA TYR A 107 8.81 -6.45 -2.34
C TYR A 107 9.45 -5.26 -1.64
N TYR A 108 10.79 -5.24 -1.62
CA TYR A 108 11.58 -4.31 -0.82
C TYR A 108 12.80 -3.78 -1.55
N THR A 109 13.42 -2.74 -0.99
CA THR A 109 14.81 -2.37 -1.26
C THR A 109 15.57 -2.22 0.06
N CYS A 110 16.87 -2.52 0.04
CA CYS A 110 17.74 -2.49 1.20
C CYS A 110 19.14 -2.01 0.78
N ALA A 111 19.64 -0.96 1.41
CA ALA A 111 21.02 -0.50 1.20
C ALA A 111 22.03 -1.47 1.83
N GLU A 112 23.27 -1.42 1.40
CA GLU A 112 24.32 -2.37 1.80
C GLU A 112 24.58 -2.36 3.31
N GLU A 113 24.63 -1.17 3.90
CA GLU A 113 24.83 -0.97 5.33
C GLU A 113 23.70 -1.52 6.23
N ASN A 114 22.55 -1.82 5.63
CA ASN A 114 21.38 -2.34 6.33
C ASN A 114 21.19 -3.87 6.17
N VAL A 115 22.05 -4.53 5.39
CA VAL A 115 22.02 -5.98 5.19
C VAL A 115 22.28 -6.70 6.52
N GLY A 116 21.56 -7.81 6.75
CA GLY A 116 21.69 -8.60 7.96
C GLY A 116 20.55 -8.43 8.93
N LEU A 117 19.68 -7.45 8.74
CA LEU A 117 18.46 -7.30 9.55
C LEU A 117 17.49 -8.47 9.30
N THR A 118 16.57 -8.65 10.23
CA THR A 118 15.53 -9.68 10.17
C THR A 118 14.15 -9.03 10.00
N ILE A 119 13.38 -9.48 9.01
CA ILE A 119 11.97 -9.11 8.82
C ILE A 119 11.09 -10.20 9.43
N ASN A 120 10.13 -9.79 10.24
CA ASN A 120 9.13 -10.65 10.84
C ASN A 120 7.74 -10.33 10.29
N ILE A 121 6.94 -11.38 10.04
CA ILE A 121 5.49 -11.28 9.81
C ILE A 121 4.80 -11.83 11.05
N SER A 122 3.86 -11.09 11.60
CA SER A 122 3.12 -11.48 12.79
C SER A 122 1.61 -11.25 12.64
N ASP A 123 0.82 -12.00 13.42
CA ASP A 123 -0.58 -11.66 13.73
C ASP A 123 -0.57 -11.07 15.15
N LYS A 124 -0.87 -9.80 15.26
CA LYS A 124 -0.70 -9.01 16.50
C LYS A 124 0.74 -9.18 17.04
N ASN A 125 0.91 -9.90 18.13
CA ASN A 125 2.22 -10.14 18.78
C ASN A 125 2.79 -11.54 18.51
N LYS A 126 2.07 -12.41 17.77
CA LYS A 126 2.52 -13.76 17.43
C LYS A 126 3.26 -13.76 16.11
N ILE A 127 4.55 -14.04 16.15
CA ILE A 127 5.37 -14.21 14.93
C ILE A 127 4.87 -15.46 14.18
N LEU A 128 4.51 -15.28 12.92
CA LEU A 128 4.09 -16.33 12.00
C LEU A 128 5.28 -16.86 11.19
N THR A 129 6.14 -15.97 10.72
CA THR A 129 7.36 -16.30 9.99
C THR A 129 8.36 -15.15 10.08
N ARG A 130 9.62 -15.45 9.82
CA ARG A 130 10.72 -14.47 9.78
C ARG A 130 11.80 -14.88 8.81
N THR A 131 12.51 -13.90 8.28
CA THR A 131 13.67 -14.15 7.42
C THR A 131 14.67 -13.01 7.50
N LYS A 132 15.93 -13.32 7.21
CA LYS A 132 17.03 -12.37 7.22
C LYS A 132 17.25 -11.79 5.82
N ILE A 133 17.46 -10.48 5.72
CA ILE A 133 17.93 -9.86 4.48
C ILE A 133 19.40 -10.22 4.28
N LYS A 134 19.70 -10.92 3.19
CA LYS A 134 21.05 -11.49 2.95
C LYS A 134 21.88 -10.67 1.97
N GLU A 135 21.25 -9.85 1.14
CA GLU A 135 21.90 -9.10 0.09
C GLU A 135 21.26 -7.73 -0.10
N ALA A 136 22.06 -6.77 -0.51
CA ALA A 136 21.62 -5.42 -0.81
C ALA A 136 20.90 -5.37 -2.16
N PHE A 137 19.86 -4.54 -2.22
CA PHE A 137 19.20 -4.15 -3.45
C PHE A 137 18.64 -2.74 -3.29
N HIS A 138 19.33 -1.74 -3.83
CA HIS A 138 18.96 -0.33 -3.64
C HIS A 138 19.07 0.46 -4.94
N PRO A 139 18.25 0.15 -5.95
CA PRO A 139 18.23 0.87 -7.22
C PRO A 139 17.69 2.28 -7.05
N PRO A 140 18.08 3.24 -7.92
CA PRO A 140 17.53 4.58 -7.95
C PRO A 140 16.06 4.58 -8.42
N LEU A 141 15.37 5.70 -8.18
CA LEU A 141 14.09 6.01 -8.83
C LEU A 141 14.33 6.20 -10.35
N ARG A 142 13.35 5.82 -11.15
CA ARG A 142 13.39 5.89 -12.62
C ARG A 142 12.22 6.66 -13.18
N GLY A 143 12.36 7.17 -14.41
CA GLY A 143 11.32 7.83 -15.17
C GLY A 143 11.34 9.35 -15.08
N MET A 144 12.21 9.92 -14.23
CA MET A 144 12.37 11.39 -14.10
C MET A 144 12.86 12.01 -15.41
N GLU A 145 13.71 11.30 -16.15
CA GLU A 145 14.32 11.71 -17.41
C GLU A 145 13.33 11.88 -18.56
N TYR A 146 12.12 11.34 -18.44
CA TYR A 146 11.06 11.44 -19.46
C TYR A 146 10.08 12.58 -19.17
N ASP A 147 10.11 13.16 -17.98
CA ASP A 147 9.18 14.20 -17.58
C ASP A 147 9.68 15.59 -18.04
N LYS A 148 8.82 16.32 -18.73
CA LYS A 148 9.11 17.74 -19.11
C LYS A 148 8.92 18.69 -17.93
N ILE A 149 8.06 18.32 -16.99
CA ILE A 149 7.74 19.08 -15.77
C ILE A 149 7.81 18.10 -14.61
N GLU A 150 8.45 18.51 -13.53
CA GLU A 150 8.52 17.70 -12.30
C GLU A 150 7.11 17.41 -11.79
N ARG A 151 6.78 16.13 -11.63
CA ARG A 151 5.48 15.72 -11.09
C ARG A 151 5.51 15.68 -9.57
N GLY A 152 4.35 15.90 -8.96
CA GLY A 152 4.19 15.79 -7.50
C GLY A 152 4.09 14.35 -6.98
N GLU A 153 3.87 13.36 -7.86
CA GLU A 153 3.76 11.94 -7.52
C GLU A 153 5.13 11.24 -7.47
N SER A 154 5.18 10.08 -6.81
CA SER A 154 6.40 9.27 -6.76
C SER A 154 6.77 8.70 -8.12
N TYR A 155 8.07 8.64 -8.38
CA TYR A 155 8.63 7.91 -9.51
C TYR A 155 8.72 6.42 -9.24
N VAL A 156 8.93 5.64 -10.31
CA VAL A 156 9.02 4.18 -10.24
C VAL A 156 10.37 3.76 -9.66
N LYS A 157 10.37 2.71 -8.86
CA LYS A 157 11.55 2.05 -8.31
C LYS A 157 11.45 0.54 -8.57
N ASP A 158 12.56 -0.12 -8.84
CA ASP A 158 12.60 -1.58 -8.91
C ASP A 158 12.61 -2.18 -7.50
N TRP A 159 12.01 -3.37 -7.36
CA TRP A 159 11.83 -4.01 -6.07
C TRP A 159 12.31 -5.44 -6.10
N ASN A 160 13.07 -5.85 -5.09
CA ASN A 160 13.51 -7.22 -4.94
C ASN A 160 12.45 -8.06 -4.21
N PRO A 161 12.03 -9.21 -4.74
CA PRO A 161 11.13 -10.12 -4.04
C PRO A 161 11.88 -10.92 -2.99
N LEU A 162 11.39 -10.90 -1.75
CA LEU A 162 11.85 -11.73 -0.65
C LEU A 162 10.78 -12.75 -0.31
N VAL A 163 11.05 -14.01 -0.57
CA VAL A 163 10.16 -15.13 -0.26
C VAL A 163 10.40 -15.58 1.17
N LEU A 164 9.34 -15.62 2.00
CA LEU A 164 9.40 -16.12 3.36
C LEU A 164 8.83 -17.55 3.42
N ASN A 165 9.01 -18.23 4.55
CA ASN A 165 8.36 -19.53 4.76
C ASN A 165 6.83 -19.37 4.80
N PRO A 166 6.07 -20.37 4.30
CA PRO A 166 4.62 -20.34 4.34
C PRO A 166 4.07 -20.15 5.76
N ILE A 167 2.95 -19.43 5.84
CA ILE A 167 2.23 -19.16 7.09
C ILE A 167 0.85 -19.82 7.06
N SER A 168 0.40 -20.27 8.23
CA SER A 168 -0.96 -20.77 8.41
C SER A 168 -1.87 -19.62 8.83
N LEU A 169 -2.94 -19.38 8.08
CA LEU A 169 -3.97 -18.41 8.43
C LEU A 169 -5.27 -19.14 8.75
N SER A 170 -5.92 -18.74 9.85
CA SER A 170 -7.27 -19.18 10.20
C SER A 170 -8.30 -18.18 9.72
N LYS A 171 -9.50 -18.62 9.37
CA LYS A 171 -10.62 -17.73 9.01
C LYS A 171 -10.98 -16.80 10.15
N GLY A 172 -11.22 -15.53 9.85
CA GLY A 172 -11.65 -14.50 10.79
C GLY A 172 -10.75 -13.26 10.84
N PRO A 173 -10.97 -12.38 11.82
CA PRO A 173 -10.23 -11.13 11.96
C PRO A 173 -8.74 -11.35 12.22
N ILE A 174 -7.91 -10.55 11.58
CA ILE A 174 -6.44 -10.60 11.70
C ILE A 174 -5.84 -9.19 11.70
N GLU A 175 -4.72 -9.01 12.40
CA GLU A 175 -3.84 -7.86 12.25
C GLU A 175 -2.48 -8.36 11.78
N LEU A 176 -2.29 -8.44 10.47
CA LEU A 176 -0.99 -8.77 9.89
C LEU A 176 -0.05 -7.57 10.03
N ALA A 177 1.12 -7.81 10.58
CA ALA A 177 2.13 -6.79 10.76
C ALA A 177 3.50 -7.24 10.28
N LEU A 178 4.26 -6.27 9.75
CA LEU A 178 5.69 -6.38 9.49
C LEU A 178 6.44 -5.62 10.58
N THR A 179 7.44 -6.26 11.16
CA THR A 179 8.42 -5.65 12.07
C THR A 179 9.82 -6.01 11.60
N ALA A 180 10.81 -5.20 11.99
CA ALA A 180 12.21 -5.46 11.72
C ALA A 180 12.97 -5.58 13.04
N SER A 181 13.96 -6.46 13.07
CA SER A 181 14.92 -6.57 14.18
C SER A 181 16.35 -6.65 13.65
N ASP A 182 17.32 -6.49 14.53
CA ASP A 182 18.74 -6.44 14.17
C ASP A 182 19.08 -5.31 13.17
N ILE A 183 18.46 -4.13 13.31
CA ILE A 183 18.71 -2.96 12.44
C ILE A 183 20.09 -2.38 12.78
N GLN A 184 21.09 -2.54 11.88
CA GLN A 184 22.47 -2.13 12.12
C GLN A 184 22.83 -0.81 11.43
N GLY A 185 22.34 -0.57 10.22
CA GLY A 185 22.70 0.58 9.38
C GLY A 185 21.84 1.83 9.56
N GLY A 186 21.04 1.90 10.64
CA GLY A 186 20.20 3.06 10.94
C GLY A 186 18.85 3.11 10.22
N GLN A 187 18.57 2.19 9.31
CA GLN A 187 17.26 1.99 8.64
C GLN A 187 17.06 0.51 8.32
N ALA A 188 15.82 0.02 8.31
CA ALA A 188 15.49 -1.31 7.84
C ALA A 188 15.42 -1.36 6.30
N ILE A 189 14.24 -1.47 5.76
CA ILE A 189 13.99 -1.57 4.32
C ILE A 189 13.08 -0.43 3.85
N ASP A 190 13.10 -0.14 2.54
CA ASP A 190 11.94 0.48 1.92
C ASP A 190 10.96 -0.63 1.53
N PHE A 191 9.70 -0.49 1.90
CA PHE A 191 8.67 -1.49 1.71
C PHE A 191 7.61 -1.04 0.70
N ARG A 192 7.36 -1.86 -0.32
CA ARG A 192 6.38 -1.55 -1.38
C ARG A 192 5.09 -2.36 -1.28
N LEU A 193 5.22 -3.66 -1.11
CA LEU A 193 4.11 -4.61 -1.25
C LEU A 193 4.44 -5.91 -0.52
N MET A 194 3.46 -6.53 0.10
CA MET A 194 3.48 -7.94 0.46
C MET A 194 2.39 -8.66 -0.32
N THR A 195 2.69 -9.83 -0.86
CA THR A 195 1.70 -10.74 -1.41
C THR A 195 1.59 -11.99 -0.54
N LEU A 196 0.38 -12.55 -0.49
CA LEU A 196 0.11 -13.85 0.12
C LEU A 196 -0.48 -14.74 -0.97
N GLU A 197 0.29 -15.71 -1.42
CA GLU A 197 -0.14 -16.69 -2.43
C GLU A 197 -0.62 -17.97 -1.74
N ARG A 198 -1.78 -18.47 -2.12
CA ARG A 198 -2.33 -19.71 -1.56
C ARG A 198 -1.47 -20.91 -1.97
N VAL A 199 -0.98 -21.67 -0.99
CA VAL A 199 -0.26 -22.93 -1.24
C VAL A 199 -1.30 -24.03 -1.47
N VAL A 200 -1.35 -24.55 -2.68
CA VAL A 200 -2.19 -25.70 -3.03
C VAL A 200 -1.35 -26.96 -2.78
N THR A 201 -1.68 -27.70 -1.73
CA THR A 201 -1.13 -29.06 -1.55
C THR A 201 -1.75 -29.97 -2.63
N LYS A 202 -0.91 -30.54 -3.48
CA LYS A 202 -1.30 -31.55 -4.46
C LYS A 202 -1.62 -32.86 -3.74
#